data_b73eb804960db3a6ca0abbe69e831790
#
_entry.id   b73eb804960db3a6ca0abbe69e831790
#
_cell.length_a   1.000
_cell.length_b   1.000
_cell.length_c   1.000
_cell.angle_alpha   90.00
_cell.angle_beta   90.00
_cell.angle_gamma   90.00
#
_symmetry.space_group_name_H-M   'P 1'
#
loop_
_entity.id
_entity.type
_entity.pdbx_description
1 polymer ?
#
loop_
_entity_poly.entity_id
_entity_poly.type
_entity_poly.pdbx_seq_one_letter_code
_entity_poly.pdbx_strand_id
1 'polypeptide(L)'
;MVAAMLICLATAGCGEPDPFPDDSTMARIRERGVLTVGTKFDQPMFGYKDPVSGRITGFDAEIARLIAKDLTGSERNIRFVETVSRERENFITQGLVDLVVATYSITPARARLVSFTDPYYYAGQDLLVRAGDMTINQVSDLKGKTVCTAKGSTSVERLRSTVPEADLEIVDAYSICVPALVSGRVDAISTDDTILLGLLAQHPDTLRMLGKPFGREPYGIGIRKQDAAFRDYLNGLIARWLRDGQWDRAFMATIGVTGTTSASSRPANR
;
A
#
# COMPACT_ATOMS: atom_id res chain seq x y z
N MET A 1 61.83 -28.36 32.40
CA MET A 1 60.91 -27.24 32.10
C MET A 1 60.46 -27.38 30.64
N VAL A 2 59.23 -27.80 30.44
CA VAL A 2 58.61 -27.96 29.09
C VAL A 2 57.66 -26.80 28.89
N ALA A 3 57.97 -25.92 27.95
CA ALA A 3 57.13 -24.79 27.60
C ALA A 3 56.00 -25.26 26.65
N ALA A 4 54.76 -25.24 27.11
CA ALA A 4 53.59 -25.51 26.27
C ALA A 4 53.24 -24.24 25.46
N MET A 5 53.39 -24.33 24.14
CA MET A 5 53.04 -23.27 23.20
C MET A 5 51.53 -23.41 22.85
N LEU A 6 50.69 -22.51 23.39
CA LEU A 6 49.26 -22.42 23.05
C LEU A 6 49.17 -21.79 21.65
N ILE A 7 48.74 -22.58 20.68
CA ILE A 7 48.34 -22.09 19.34
C ILE A 7 46.91 -21.66 19.43
N CYS A 8 46.62 -20.32 19.42
CA CYS A 8 45.32 -19.77 19.21
C CYS A 8 44.95 -19.93 17.72
N LEU A 9 44.08 -20.90 17.40
CA LEU A 9 43.41 -20.94 16.10
C LEU A 9 42.36 -19.79 16.05
N ALA A 10 42.71 -18.74 15.34
CA ALA A 10 41.72 -17.74 14.92
C ALA A 10 40.82 -18.38 13.87
N THR A 11 39.62 -18.75 14.25
CA THR A 11 38.56 -19.11 13.29
C THR A 11 38.13 -17.84 12.56
N ALA A 12 38.70 -17.60 11.38
CA ALA A 12 38.17 -16.65 10.43
C ALA A 12 36.79 -17.18 10.00
N GLY A 13 35.72 -16.60 10.55
CA GLY A 13 34.36 -16.85 10.08
C GLY A 13 34.28 -16.34 8.65
N CYS A 14 34.38 -17.23 7.65
CA CYS A 14 33.96 -16.94 6.30
C CYS A 14 32.43 -16.77 6.31
N GLY A 15 31.97 -15.57 6.54
CA GLY A 15 30.57 -15.22 6.21
C GLY A 15 30.35 -15.48 4.72
N GLU A 16 29.25 -16.14 4.35
CA GLU A 16 28.89 -16.24 2.96
C GLU A 16 28.83 -14.82 2.35
N PRO A 17 29.38 -14.63 1.13
CA PRO A 17 29.33 -13.31 0.49
C PRO A 17 27.88 -12.86 0.35
N ASP A 18 27.64 -11.56 0.55
CA ASP A 18 26.30 -10.98 0.38
C ASP A 18 25.85 -11.24 -1.06
N PRO A 19 24.63 -11.79 -1.28
CA PRO A 19 24.12 -12.04 -2.62
C PRO A 19 23.80 -10.76 -3.40
N PHE A 20 23.87 -9.59 -2.76
CA PHE A 20 23.60 -8.29 -3.37
C PHE A 20 24.91 -7.54 -3.66
N PRO A 21 24.93 -6.74 -4.76
CA PRO A 21 26.07 -5.87 -5.04
C PRO A 21 26.33 -4.92 -3.87
N ASP A 22 27.61 -4.71 -3.56
CA ASP A 22 28.03 -3.71 -2.59
C ASP A 22 27.40 -2.35 -2.93
N ASP A 23 27.08 -1.54 -1.94
CA ASP A 23 26.42 -0.24 -2.07
C ASP A 23 25.00 -0.27 -2.67
N SER A 24 24.41 -1.44 -2.96
CA SER A 24 23.00 -1.53 -3.37
C SER A 24 22.06 -1.20 -2.21
N THR A 25 20.83 -0.81 -2.54
CA THR A 25 19.79 -0.59 -1.51
C THR A 25 19.50 -1.88 -0.74
N MET A 26 19.53 -3.04 -1.41
CA MET A 26 19.33 -4.33 -0.77
C MET A 26 20.46 -4.65 0.26
N ALA A 27 21.72 -4.45 -0.12
CA ALA A 27 22.86 -4.66 0.80
C ALA A 27 22.76 -3.74 2.02
N ARG A 28 22.47 -2.44 1.83
CA ARG A 28 22.30 -1.50 2.95
C ARG A 28 21.14 -1.87 3.89
N ILE A 29 20.01 -2.36 3.37
CA ILE A 29 18.87 -2.82 4.19
C ILE A 29 19.27 -4.05 4.97
N ARG A 30 19.98 -4.99 4.35
CA ARG A 30 20.44 -6.22 4.97
C ARG A 30 21.47 -5.96 6.06
N GLU A 31 22.47 -5.11 5.81
CA GLU A 31 23.46 -4.68 6.79
C GLU A 31 22.82 -4.01 8.01
N ARG A 32 21.86 -3.11 7.77
CA ARG A 32 21.08 -2.43 8.82
C ARG A 32 20.16 -3.40 9.58
N GLY A 33 19.80 -4.54 8.99
CA GLY A 33 18.93 -5.56 9.56
C GLY A 33 17.46 -5.15 9.69
N VAL A 34 17.02 -4.05 9.06
CA VAL A 34 15.63 -3.56 9.13
C VAL A 34 15.20 -2.86 7.84
N LEU A 35 14.02 -3.20 7.35
CA LEU A 35 13.35 -2.52 6.24
C LEU A 35 12.46 -1.39 6.77
N THR A 36 12.60 -0.17 6.25
CA THR A 36 11.73 0.96 6.59
C THR A 36 10.72 1.21 5.47
N VAL A 37 9.43 1.07 5.78
CA VAL A 37 8.33 1.09 4.80
C VAL A 37 7.34 2.20 5.11
N GLY A 38 7.10 3.06 4.13
CA GLY A 38 5.97 3.97 4.14
C GLY A 38 4.67 3.23 3.80
N THR A 39 3.67 3.31 4.68
CA THR A 39 2.36 2.70 4.45
C THR A 39 1.24 3.54 5.06
N LYS A 40 -0.01 3.18 4.77
CA LYS A 40 -1.19 3.80 5.37
C LYS A 40 -1.40 3.27 6.80
N PHE A 41 -1.99 4.13 7.65
CA PHE A 41 -2.42 3.72 8.99
C PHE A 41 -3.94 3.81 9.18
N ASP A 42 -4.65 4.34 8.17
CA ASP A 42 -6.08 4.64 8.20
C ASP A 42 -6.94 3.81 7.21
N GLN A 43 -6.33 2.83 6.55
CA GLN A 43 -7.00 2.01 5.53
C GLN A 43 -7.15 0.57 5.99
N PRO A 44 -8.28 0.18 6.60
CA PRO A 44 -8.57 -1.20 6.95
C PRO A 44 -8.37 -2.12 5.75
N MET A 45 -7.89 -3.35 5.98
CA MET A 45 -7.53 -4.36 4.98
C MET A 45 -6.28 -4.07 4.13
N PHE A 46 -5.75 -2.84 4.07
CA PHE A 46 -4.52 -2.50 3.35
C PHE A 46 -3.37 -2.08 4.26
N GLY A 47 -3.47 -0.91 4.87
CA GLY A 47 -2.52 -0.42 5.84
C GLY A 47 -3.29 0.22 7.00
N TYR A 48 -3.50 -0.53 8.06
CA TYR A 48 -4.30 -0.12 9.20
C TYR A 48 -3.54 -0.30 10.50
N LYS A 49 -3.43 0.78 11.25
CA LYS A 49 -2.88 0.73 12.61
C LYS A 49 -4.01 0.50 13.60
N ASP A 50 -4.04 -0.69 14.17
CA ASP A 50 -5.00 -1.03 15.21
C ASP A 50 -4.81 -0.10 16.43
N PRO A 51 -5.84 0.63 16.86
CA PRO A 51 -5.71 1.66 17.90
C PRO A 51 -5.44 1.07 19.30
N VAL A 52 -5.74 -0.20 19.51
CA VAL A 52 -5.56 -0.87 20.80
C VAL A 52 -4.19 -1.52 20.90
N SER A 53 -3.83 -2.34 19.92
CA SER A 53 -2.58 -3.10 19.92
C SER A 53 -1.40 -2.35 19.29
N GLY A 54 -1.67 -1.28 18.52
CA GLY A 54 -0.66 -0.56 17.72
C GLY A 54 -0.11 -1.35 16.53
N ARG A 55 -0.62 -2.57 16.27
CA ARG A 55 -0.17 -3.41 15.15
C ARG A 55 -0.61 -2.82 13.82
N ILE A 56 0.30 -2.84 12.85
CA ILE A 56 -0.03 -2.51 11.45
C ILE A 56 -0.46 -3.80 10.75
N THR A 57 -1.65 -3.79 10.15
CA THR A 57 -2.26 -4.94 9.48
C THR A 57 -2.76 -4.57 8.09
N GLY A 58 -3.08 -5.56 7.27
CA GLY A 58 -3.67 -5.41 5.95
C GLY A 58 -2.72 -5.84 4.83
N PHE A 59 -3.21 -5.85 3.60
CA PHE A 59 -2.54 -6.41 2.44
C PHE A 59 -1.20 -5.73 2.12
N ASP A 60 -1.15 -4.40 2.14
CA ASP A 60 0.08 -3.65 1.95
C ASP A 60 1.11 -3.96 3.04
N ALA A 61 0.64 -4.14 4.29
CA ALA A 61 1.50 -4.51 5.40
C ALA A 61 2.04 -5.95 5.24
N GLU A 62 1.25 -6.89 4.73
CA GLU A 62 1.70 -8.27 4.44
C GLU A 62 2.71 -8.29 3.28
N ILE A 63 2.46 -7.55 2.19
CA ILE A 63 3.43 -7.39 1.09
C ILE A 63 4.76 -6.83 1.62
N ALA A 64 4.70 -5.81 2.47
CA ALA A 64 5.90 -5.23 3.08
C ALA A 64 6.64 -6.22 3.99
N ARG A 65 5.93 -7.07 4.76
CA ARG A 65 6.55 -8.13 5.58
C ARG A 65 7.21 -9.21 4.75
N LEU A 66 6.62 -9.59 3.62
CA LEU A 66 7.25 -10.53 2.69
C LEU A 66 8.57 -9.97 2.13
N ILE A 67 8.64 -8.66 1.83
CA ILE A 67 9.89 -8.00 1.42
C ILE A 67 10.92 -8.03 2.56
N ALA A 68 10.50 -7.66 3.78
CA ALA A 68 11.38 -7.65 4.94
C ALA A 68 11.97 -9.04 5.21
N LYS A 69 11.15 -10.09 5.14
CA LYS A 69 11.59 -11.49 5.29
C LYS A 69 12.65 -11.88 4.28
N ASP A 70 12.44 -11.53 3.02
CA ASP A 70 13.35 -11.89 1.94
C ASP A 70 14.70 -11.16 2.06
N LEU A 71 14.69 -9.85 2.41
CA LEU A 71 15.89 -9.05 2.56
C LEU A 71 16.66 -9.30 3.85
N THR A 72 15.97 -9.55 4.96
CA THR A 72 16.58 -9.55 6.32
C THR A 72 16.41 -10.88 7.05
N GLY A 73 15.77 -11.87 6.44
CA GLY A 73 15.50 -13.17 7.04
C GLY A 73 14.29 -13.22 7.99
N SER A 74 13.65 -12.08 8.30
CA SER A 74 12.52 -12.05 9.24
C SER A 74 11.46 -11.01 8.87
N GLU A 75 10.19 -11.40 8.91
CA GLU A 75 9.03 -10.52 8.76
C GLU A 75 8.93 -9.45 9.87
N ARG A 76 9.63 -9.66 10.99
CA ARG A 76 9.65 -8.73 12.14
C ARG A 76 10.68 -7.62 11.98
N ASN A 77 11.62 -7.77 11.07
CA ASN A 77 12.68 -6.80 10.80
C ASN A 77 12.15 -5.68 9.88
N ILE A 78 11.06 -5.05 10.29
CA ILE A 78 10.37 -4.00 9.56
C ILE A 78 9.98 -2.83 10.47
N ARG A 79 10.16 -1.62 9.97
CA ARG A 79 9.66 -0.39 10.59
C ARG A 79 8.66 0.27 9.66
N PHE A 80 7.40 0.32 10.07
CA PHE A 80 6.37 1.05 9.36
C PHE A 80 6.39 2.54 9.74
N VAL A 81 6.23 3.39 8.72
CA VAL A 81 6.12 4.84 8.85
C VAL A 81 4.81 5.28 8.21
N GLU A 82 3.99 6.01 8.95
CA GLU A 82 2.74 6.53 8.41
C GLU A 82 3.01 7.46 7.22
N THR A 83 2.39 7.17 6.09
CA THR A 83 2.62 7.91 4.87
C THR A 83 1.30 8.22 4.17
N VAL A 84 0.76 9.41 4.43
CA VAL A 84 -0.46 9.90 3.75
C VAL A 84 -0.21 10.11 2.25
N SER A 85 -1.29 10.13 1.46
CA SER A 85 -1.18 10.09 -0.02
C SER A 85 -0.31 11.20 -0.61
N ARG A 86 -0.37 12.42 -0.07
CA ARG A 86 0.41 13.57 -0.56
C ARG A 86 1.89 13.53 -0.22
N GLU A 87 2.30 12.69 0.75
CA GLU A 87 3.69 12.64 1.23
C GLU A 87 4.51 11.48 0.66
N ARG A 88 3.90 10.59 -0.11
CA ARG A 88 4.56 9.37 -0.59
C ARG A 88 5.82 9.65 -1.40
N GLU A 89 5.74 10.57 -2.36
CA GLU A 89 6.87 10.98 -3.19
C GLU A 89 7.97 11.63 -2.35
N ASN A 90 7.58 12.50 -1.42
CA ASN A 90 8.49 13.23 -0.54
C ASN A 90 9.29 12.27 0.37
N PHE A 91 8.62 11.29 0.99
CA PHE A 91 9.26 10.32 1.88
C PHE A 91 10.30 9.47 1.14
N ILE A 92 10.01 9.09 -0.10
CA ILE A 92 10.96 8.35 -0.96
C ILE A 92 12.15 9.23 -1.36
N THR A 93 11.89 10.43 -1.86
CA THR A 93 12.94 11.30 -2.41
C THR A 93 13.89 11.81 -1.33
N GLN A 94 13.40 12.03 -0.12
CA GLN A 94 14.21 12.41 1.04
C GLN A 94 14.88 11.22 1.76
N GLY A 95 14.57 9.98 1.36
CA GLY A 95 15.14 8.79 1.99
C GLY A 95 14.65 8.54 3.42
N LEU A 96 13.45 9.03 3.77
CA LEU A 96 12.81 8.77 5.07
C LEU A 96 12.32 7.33 5.18
N VAL A 97 12.09 6.70 4.04
CA VAL A 97 11.74 5.28 3.90
C VAL A 97 12.53 4.65 2.77
N ASP A 98 12.72 3.33 2.81
CA ASP A 98 13.37 2.58 1.74
C ASP A 98 12.43 2.40 0.54
N LEU A 99 11.14 2.17 0.84
CA LEU A 99 10.07 2.01 -0.14
C LEU A 99 8.71 2.41 0.45
N VAL A 100 7.73 2.57 -0.43
CA VAL A 100 6.33 2.86 -0.07
C VAL A 100 5.42 1.78 -0.65
N VAL A 101 4.65 1.12 0.23
CA VAL A 101 3.54 0.20 -0.08
C VAL A 101 2.30 0.79 0.60
N ALA A 102 1.48 1.54 -0.15
CA ALA A 102 0.45 2.41 0.43
C ALA A 102 -0.69 2.70 -0.56
N THR A 103 -1.36 1.65 -1.11
CA THR A 103 -2.37 1.80 -2.16
C THR A 103 -1.92 2.81 -3.22
N TYR A 104 -0.71 2.59 -3.74
CA TYR A 104 0.03 3.62 -4.47
C TYR A 104 -0.13 3.43 -5.98
N SER A 105 -1.18 4.02 -6.54
CA SER A 105 -1.46 3.98 -7.99
C SER A 105 -0.30 4.53 -8.80
N ILE A 106 0.18 3.75 -9.75
CA ILE A 106 1.20 4.13 -10.72
C ILE A 106 0.58 5.14 -11.70
N THR A 107 1.16 6.35 -11.78
CA THR A 107 0.76 7.36 -12.77
C THR A 107 1.98 7.96 -13.47
N PRO A 108 1.85 8.47 -14.70
CA PRO A 108 2.95 9.14 -15.38
C PRO A 108 3.53 10.33 -14.59
N ALA A 109 2.68 11.06 -13.86
CA ALA A 109 3.11 12.18 -13.03
C ALA A 109 4.02 11.72 -11.87
N ARG A 110 3.61 10.68 -11.14
CA ARG A 110 4.38 10.09 -10.04
C ARG A 110 5.65 9.41 -10.55
N ALA A 111 5.57 8.71 -11.68
CA ALA A 111 6.72 8.04 -12.30
C ALA A 111 7.82 8.99 -12.78
N ARG A 112 7.56 10.30 -12.88
CA ARG A 112 8.61 11.31 -13.07
C ARG A 112 9.45 11.56 -11.82
N LEU A 113 8.88 11.39 -10.63
CA LEU A 113 9.49 11.72 -9.33
C LEU A 113 10.14 10.50 -8.67
N VAL A 114 9.50 9.33 -8.76
CA VAL A 114 9.92 8.07 -8.14
C VAL A 114 9.91 6.95 -9.18
N SER A 115 10.52 5.80 -8.85
CA SER A 115 10.36 4.58 -9.63
C SER A 115 9.29 3.69 -9.01
N PHE A 116 8.64 2.89 -9.83
CA PHE A 116 7.65 1.90 -9.40
C PHE A 116 8.04 0.50 -9.85
N THR A 117 7.64 -0.48 -9.09
CA THR A 117 7.56 -1.87 -9.55
C THR A 117 6.47 -2.04 -10.60
N ASP A 118 6.39 -3.23 -11.20
CA ASP A 118 5.17 -3.71 -11.84
C ASP A 118 4.03 -3.70 -10.80
N PRO A 119 2.77 -3.60 -11.24
CA PRO A 119 1.64 -3.61 -10.32
C PRO A 119 1.60 -4.90 -9.49
N TYR A 120 1.46 -4.77 -8.16
CA TYR A 120 1.18 -5.90 -7.27
C TYR A 120 -0.31 -6.08 -6.98
N TYR A 121 -1.15 -5.11 -7.36
CA TYR A 121 -2.60 -5.12 -7.14
C TYR A 121 -3.29 -4.20 -8.15
N TYR A 122 -4.54 -4.48 -8.46
CA TYR A 122 -5.40 -3.59 -9.24
C TYR A 122 -6.68 -3.27 -8.47
N ALA A 123 -7.03 -1.99 -8.42
CA ALA A 123 -8.30 -1.48 -7.89
C ALA A 123 -9.03 -0.69 -8.97
N GLY A 124 -10.27 -0.29 -8.67
CA GLY A 124 -11.03 0.68 -9.43
C GLY A 124 -11.62 1.72 -8.47
N GLN A 125 -11.79 2.97 -8.90
CA GLN A 125 -12.44 3.98 -8.07
C GLN A 125 -13.95 3.71 -8.00
N ASP A 126 -14.56 3.83 -6.80
CA ASP A 126 -16.01 3.65 -6.59
C ASP A 126 -16.54 4.71 -5.61
N LEU A 127 -17.77 4.55 -5.18
CA LEU A 127 -18.47 5.45 -4.27
C LEU A 127 -18.97 4.70 -3.05
N LEU A 128 -18.81 5.31 -1.88
CA LEU A 128 -19.42 4.91 -0.62
C LEU A 128 -20.42 6.01 -0.20
N VAL A 129 -21.64 5.61 0.10
CA VAL A 129 -22.75 6.51 0.48
C VAL A 129 -23.43 5.98 1.74
N ARG A 130 -24.31 6.79 2.36
CA ARG A 130 -25.16 6.32 3.46
C ARG A 130 -26.07 5.19 2.97
N ALA A 131 -26.32 4.19 3.80
CA ALA A 131 -27.13 3.01 3.44
C ALA A 131 -28.54 3.39 2.96
N GLY A 132 -29.16 4.41 3.58
CA GLY A 132 -30.49 4.91 3.23
C GLY A 132 -30.54 5.91 2.06
N ASP A 133 -29.40 6.31 1.51
CA ASP A 133 -29.37 7.21 0.35
C ASP A 133 -29.59 6.45 -0.94
N MET A 134 -30.75 6.64 -1.55
CA MET A 134 -31.13 6.05 -2.84
C MET A 134 -30.98 7.03 -4.02
N THR A 135 -30.46 8.24 -3.79
CA THR A 135 -30.32 9.27 -4.83
C THR A 135 -29.00 9.13 -5.61
N ILE A 136 -27.97 8.53 -5.02
CA ILE A 136 -26.68 8.31 -5.66
C ILE A 136 -26.52 6.82 -5.98
N ASN A 137 -26.54 6.48 -7.28
CA ASN A 137 -26.47 5.11 -7.79
C ASN A 137 -25.38 4.92 -8.87
N GLN A 138 -24.77 6.01 -9.31
CA GLN A 138 -23.67 6.05 -10.29
C GLN A 138 -22.88 7.35 -10.13
N VAL A 139 -21.70 7.42 -10.75
CA VAL A 139 -20.81 8.59 -10.62
C VAL A 139 -21.43 9.89 -11.14
N SER A 140 -22.28 9.85 -12.18
CA SER A 140 -22.96 11.05 -12.71
C SER A 140 -23.95 11.68 -11.73
N ASP A 141 -24.45 10.92 -10.74
CA ASP A 141 -25.41 11.42 -9.75
C ASP A 141 -24.72 12.33 -8.69
N LEU A 142 -23.39 12.45 -8.76
CA LEU A 142 -22.61 13.34 -7.90
C LEU A 142 -22.70 14.82 -8.31
N LYS A 143 -23.35 15.16 -9.41
CA LYS A 143 -23.53 16.55 -9.84
C LYS A 143 -24.23 17.39 -8.76
N GLY A 144 -23.55 18.46 -8.31
CA GLY A 144 -24.03 19.33 -7.23
C GLY A 144 -24.02 18.67 -5.85
N LYS A 145 -23.34 17.55 -5.68
CA LYS A 145 -23.13 16.83 -4.41
C LYS A 145 -21.77 17.15 -3.82
N THR A 146 -21.67 17.09 -2.51
CA THR A 146 -20.38 17.21 -1.79
C THR A 146 -19.74 15.83 -1.64
N VAL A 147 -18.54 15.65 -2.21
CA VAL A 147 -17.82 14.37 -2.21
C VAL A 147 -16.52 14.50 -1.43
N CYS A 148 -16.34 13.66 -0.40
CA CYS A 148 -15.09 13.60 0.36
C CYS A 148 -14.08 12.69 -0.33
N THR A 149 -12.84 13.16 -0.40
CA THR A 149 -11.70 12.40 -0.94
C THR A 149 -10.37 12.87 -0.33
N ALA A 150 -9.28 12.11 -0.51
CA ALA A 150 -8.00 12.41 0.12
C ALA A 150 -7.06 13.21 -0.80
N LYS A 151 -6.39 14.20 -0.22
CA LYS A 151 -5.37 15.04 -0.87
C LYS A 151 -4.21 14.17 -1.40
N GLY A 152 -3.80 14.42 -2.66
CA GLY A 152 -2.70 13.68 -3.31
C GLY A 152 -3.10 12.28 -3.79
N SER A 153 -4.40 11.92 -3.75
CA SER A 153 -4.92 10.71 -4.39
C SER A 153 -5.23 10.95 -5.86
N THR A 154 -5.27 9.87 -6.65
CA THR A 154 -5.77 9.89 -8.05
C THR A 154 -7.26 10.19 -8.11
N SER A 155 -7.98 9.90 -7.01
CA SER A 155 -9.42 10.12 -6.91
C SER A 155 -9.82 11.58 -7.08
N VAL A 156 -9.00 12.53 -6.61
CA VAL A 156 -9.23 13.97 -6.79
C VAL A 156 -9.30 14.33 -8.28
N GLU A 157 -8.27 13.94 -9.05
CA GLU A 157 -8.18 14.28 -10.45
C GLU A 157 -9.24 13.56 -11.28
N ARG A 158 -9.55 12.32 -10.94
CA ARG A 158 -10.61 11.55 -11.61
C ARG A 158 -11.98 12.16 -11.38
N LEU A 159 -12.32 12.57 -10.15
CA LEU A 159 -13.59 13.26 -9.87
C LEU A 159 -13.69 14.57 -10.64
N ARG A 160 -12.64 15.40 -10.61
CA ARG A 160 -12.60 16.65 -11.38
C ARG A 160 -12.80 16.47 -12.87
N SER A 161 -12.30 15.37 -13.43
CA SER A 161 -12.45 15.08 -14.86
C SER A 161 -13.79 14.41 -15.21
N THR A 162 -14.38 13.64 -14.29
CA THR A 162 -15.58 12.84 -14.55
C THR A 162 -16.87 13.59 -14.19
N VAL A 163 -16.85 14.33 -13.07
CA VAL A 163 -18.00 15.10 -12.57
C VAL A 163 -17.48 16.45 -12.05
N PRO A 164 -17.13 17.39 -12.95
CA PRO A 164 -16.58 18.68 -12.57
C PRO A 164 -17.56 19.55 -11.73
N GLU A 165 -18.86 19.23 -11.78
CA GLU A 165 -19.91 19.91 -11.02
C GLU A 165 -20.07 19.37 -9.58
N ALA A 166 -19.29 18.38 -9.16
CA ALA A 166 -19.26 17.92 -7.77
C ALA A 166 -18.39 18.84 -6.91
N ASP A 167 -18.85 19.18 -5.72
CA ASP A 167 -18.05 19.88 -4.72
C ASP A 167 -17.14 18.90 -3.98
N LEU A 168 -15.83 19.17 -3.97
CA LEU A 168 -14.87 18.26 -3.33
C LEU A 168 -14.44 18.76 -1.95
N GLU A 169 -14.76 17.98 -0.92
CA GLU A 169 -14.13 18.10 0.40
C GLU A 169 -12.84 17.26 0.42
N ILE A 170 -11.69 17.94 0.35
CA ILE A 170 -10.38 17.29 0.24
C ILE A 170 -9.71 17.27 1.61
N VAL A 171 -9.54 16.07 2.18
CA VAL A 171 -8.97 15.83 3.51
C VAL A 171 -7.62 15.12 3.45
N ASP A 172 -6.93 14.98 4.58
CA ASP A 172 -5.61 14.35 4.62
C ASP A 172 -5.66 12.82 4.59
N ALA A 173 -6.71 12.21 5.15
CA ALA A 173 -6.90 10.76 5.26
C ALA A 173 -8.36 10.38 5.04
N TYR A 174 -8.62 9.21 4.46
CA TYR A 174 -9.99 8.77 4.16
C TYR A 174 -10.83 8.47 5.41
N SER A 175 -10.20 8.11 6.51
CA SER A 175 -10.89 7.93 7.80
C SER A 175 -11.61 9.19 8.28
N ILE A 176 -11.15 10.39 7.88
CA ILE A 176 -11.81 11.67 8.18
C ILE A 176 -13.13 11.82 7.42
N CYS A 177 -13.26 11.20 6.24
CA CYS A 177 -14.47 11.26 5.43
C CYS A 177 -15.66 10.51 6.07
N VAL A 178 -15.40 9.44 6.84
CA VAL A 178 -16.47 8.57 7.36
C VAL A 178 -17.42 9.32 8.30
N PRO A 179 -16.98 10.01 9.36
CA PRO A 179 -17.87 10.78 10.22
C PRO A 179 -18.57 11.93 9.46
N ALA A 180 -17.94 12.50 8.44
CA ALA A 180 -18.56 13.52 7.59
C ALA A 180 -19.72 12.94 6.75
N LEU A 181 -19.55 11.72 6.21
CA LEU A 181 -20.60 11.04 5.46
C LEU A 181 -21.74 10.62 6.36
N VAL A 182 -21.45 10.03 7.52
CA VAL A 182 -22.47 9.55 8.48
C VAL A 182 -23.32 10.72 9.02
N SER A 183 -22.71 11.88 9.29
CA SER A 183 -23.42 13.08 9.76
C SER A 183 -24.17 13.83 8.66
N GLY A 184 -24.00 13.46 7.40
CA GLY A 184 -24.62 14.16 6.25
C GLY A 184 -23.90 15.44 5.83
N ARG A 185 -22.71 15.73 6.35
CA ARG A 185 -21.90 16.89 5.92
C ARG A 185 -21.39 16.73 4.49
N VAL A 186 -21.12 15.49 4.08
CA VAL A 186 -20.86 15.13 2.69
C VAL A 186 -21.87 14.09 2.20
N ASP A 187 -22.07 14.01 0.91
CA ASP A 187 -23.03 13.08 0.29
C ASP A 187 -22.41 11.73 -0.05
N ALA A 188 -21.14 11.72 -0.39
CA ALA A 188 -20.40 10.51 -0.75
C ALA A 188 -18.93 10.58 -0.34
N ILE A 189 -18.30 9.41 -0.25
CA ILE A 189 -16.83 9.26 -0.26
C ILE A 189 -16.47 8.62 -1.59
N SER A 190 -15.45 9.13 -2.27
CA SER A 190 -14.93 8.49 -3.49
C SER A 190 -13.45 8.23 -3.37
N THR A 191 -13.09 6.97 -3.56
CA THR A 191 -11.72 6.45 -3.68
C THR A 191 -11.78 5.03 -4.26
N ASP A 192 -10.66 4.32 -4.19
CA ASP A 192 -10.55 2.97 -4.70
C ASP A 192 -11.48 2.00 -3.96
N ASP A 193 -12.16 1.16 -4.69
CA ASP A 193 -13.16 0.19 -4.22
C ASP A 193 -12.69 -0.62 -3.01
N THR A 194 -11.43 -1.01 -3.04
CA THR A 194 -10.78 -1.78 -1.97
C THR A 194 -10.59 -0.97 -0.68
N ILE A 195 -10.34 0.33 -0.76
CA ILE A 195 -10.28 1.23 0.40
C ILE A 195 -11.68 1.41 0.96
N LEU A 196 -12.68 1.64 0.09
CA LEU A 196 -14.08 1.77 0.48
C LEU A 196 -14.60 0.50 1.15
N LEU A 197 -14.22 -0.68 0.66
CA LEU A 197 -14.57 -1.96 1.27
C LEU A 197 -14.07 -2.04 2.72
N GLY A 198 -12.86 -1.59 2.99
CA GLY A 198 -12.29 -1.54 4.33
C GLY A 198 -13.07 -0.60 5.26
N LEU A 199 -13.45 0.58 4.77
CA LEU A 199 -14.28 1.54 5.53
C LEU A 199 -15.69 1.01 5.74
N LEU A 200 -16.30 0.40 4.73
CA LEU A 200 -17.63 -0.23 4.81
C LEU A 200 -17.66 -1.34 5.87
N ALA A 201 -16.62 -2.18 5.93
CA ALA A 201 -16.55 -3.27 6.90
C ALA A 201 -16.56 -2.79 8.36
N GLN A 202 -16.15 -1.56 8.63
CA GLN A 202 -16.26 -0.93 9.96
C GLN A 202 -17.64 -0.30 10.22
N HIS A 203 -18.46 -0.11 9.18
CA HIS A 203 -19.75 0.60 9.22
C HIS A 203 -20.83 -0.11 8.38
N PRO A 204 -21.04 -1.44 8.53
CA PRO A 204 -21.86 -2.24 7.60
C PRO A 204 -23.34 -1.85 7.59
N ASP A 205 -23.88 -1.35 8.72
CA ASP A 205 -25.29 -1.01 8.86
C ASP A 205 -25.63 0.44 8.44
N THR A 206 -24.60 1.30 8.30
CA THR A 206 -24.77 2.73 8.06
C THR A 206 -24.33 3.20 6.69
N LEU A 207 -23.48 2.43 6.02
CA LEU A 207 -22.91 2.75 4.72
C LEU A 207 -23.21 1.64 3.71
N ARG A 208 -23.20 2.02 2.41
CA ARG A 208 -23.20 1.08 1.28
C ARG A 208 -22.24 1.54 0.20
N MET A 209 -21.55 0.60 -0.39
CA MET A 209 -20.75 0.81 -1.60
C MET A 209 -21.62 0.60 -2.82
N LEU A 210 -21.41 1.38 -3.91
CA LEU A 210 -22.19 1.21 -5.12
C LEU A 210 -21.86 -0.08 -5.86
N GLY A 211 -20.61 -0.58 -5.77
CA GLY A 211 -20.17 -1.75 -6.50
C GLY A 211 -20.08 -1.54 -8.02
N LYS A 212 -19.84 -0.30 -8.44
CA LYS A 212 -19.74 0.13 -9.84
C LYS A 212 -18.42 0.87 -10.08
N PRO A 213 -17.29 0.18 -9.94
CA PRO A 213 -15.97 0.82 -10.05
C PRO A 213 -15.79 1.43 -11.44
N PHE A 214 -15.18 2.62 -11.48
CA PHE A 214 -14.83 3.35 -12.67
C PHE A 214 -13.32 3.69 -12.67
N GLY A 215 -12.70 3.55 -13.83
CA GLY A 215 -11.25 3.68 -13.97
C GLY A 215 -10.48 2.46 -13.46
N ARG A 216 -9.18 2.50 -13.56
CA ARG A 216 -8.27 1.45 -13.12
C ARG A 216 -7.11 2.05 -12.35
N GLU A 217 -6.80 1.48 -11.20
CA GLU A 217 -5.78 1.91 -10.27
C GLU A 217 -4.74 0.80 -10.08
N PRO A 218 -3.65 0.78 -10.88
CA PRO A 218 -2.56 -0.17 -10.71
C PRO A 218 -1.71 0.25 -9.49
N TYR A 219 -1.68 -0.55 -8.42
CA TYR A 219 -0.82 -0.29 -7.27
C TYR A 219 0.57 -0.85 -7.47
N GLY A 220 1.57 0.00 -7.37
CA GLY A 220 2.98 -0.35 -7.40
C GLY A 220 3.68 0.00 -6.09
N ILE A 221 4.81 -0.65 -5.85
CA ILE A 221 5.73 -0.31 -4.78
C ILE A 221 6.57 0.87 -5.25
N GLY A 222 6.48 2.01 -4.54
CA GLY A 222 7.27 3.19 -4.85
C GLY A 222 8.66 3.11 -4.21
N ILE A 223 9.69 3.42 -4.99
CA ILE A 223 11.10 3.43 -4.56
C ILE A 223 11.81 4.66 -5.12
N ARG A 224 13.04 4.90 -4.64
CA ARG A 224 13.88 5.99 -5.14
C ARG A 224 14.02 5.93 -6.66
N LYS A 225 13.99 7.10 -7.29
CA LYS A 225 14.20 7.23 -8.72
C LYS A 225 15.56 6.66 -9.12
N GLN A 226 15.61 5.96 -10.27
CA GLN A 226 16.83 5.37 -10.84
C GLN A 226 17.44 4.19 -10.07
N ASP A 227 16.78 3.66 -9.05
CA ASP A 227 17.20 2.42 -8.38
C ASP A 227 16.66 1.19 -9.15
N ALA A 228 17.25 0.95 -10.33
CA ALA A 228 16.82 -0.12 -11.22
C ALA A 228 17.04 -1.51 -10.60
N ALA A 229 18.18 -1.70 -9.91
CA ALA A 229 18.50 -2.98 -9.28
C ALA A 229 17.45 -3.35 -8.19
N PHE A 230 17.06 -2.39 -7.36
CA PHE A 230 16.04 -2.63 -6.34
C PHE A 230 14.65 -2.84 -6.94
N ARG A 231 14.30 -2.08 -8.00
CA ARG A 231 13.05 -2.31 -8.73
C ARG A 231 12.97 -3.72 -9.32
N ASP A 232 14.03 -4.17 -9.98
CA ASP A 232 14.06 -5.45 -10.67
C ASP A 232 14.03 -6.61 -9.63
N TYR A 233 14.72 -6.44 -8.50
CA TYR A 233 14.62 -7.35 -7.38
C TYR A 233 13.19 -7.46 -6.85
N LEU A 234 12.50 -6.33 -6.58
CA LEU A 234 11.11 -6.32 -6.10
C LEU A 234 10.14 -6.91 -7.13
N ASN A 235 10.36 -6.66 -8.42
CA ASN A 235 9.57 -7.30 -9.49
C ASN A 235 9.75 -8.82 -9.50
N GLY A 236 10.97 -9.30 -9.26
CA GLY A 236 11.26 -10.73 -9.08
C GLY A 236 10.51 -11.34 -7.91
N LEU A 237 10.40 -10.62 -6.78
CA LEU A 237 9.61 -11.04 -5.62
C LEU A 237 8.12 -11.13 -5.95
N ILE A 238 7.54 -10.08 -6.55
CA ILE A 238 6.12 -10.05 -6.95
C ILE A 238 5.81 -11.23 -7.88
N ALA A 239 6.62 -11.44 -8.91
CA ALA A 239 6.45 -12.55 -9.85
C ALA A 239 6.54 -13.92 -9.14
N ARG A 240 7.45 -14.08 -8.18
CA ARG A 240 7.58 -15.31 -7.37
C ARG A 240 6.32 -15.55 -6.53
N TRP A 241 5.84 -14.53 -5.79
CA TRP A 241 4.66 -14.65 -4.93
C TRP A 241 3.37 -14.96 -5.70
N LEU A 242 3.26 -14.46 -6.93
CA LEU A 242 2.15 -14.81 -7.82
C LEU A 242 2.22 -16.27 -8.28
N ARG A 243 3.43 -16.84 -8.48
CA ARG A 243 3.61 -18.24 -8.88
C ARG A 243 3.46 -19.23 -7.74
N ASP A 244 3.99 -18.92 -6.56
CA ASP A 244 4.02 -19.83 -5.39
C ASP A 244 2.83 -19.67 -4.43
N GLY A 245 1.89 -18.77 -4.75
CA GLY A 245 0.66 -18.53 -4.01
C GLY A 245 0.85 -17.69 -2.73
N GLN A 246 2.01 -17.07 -2.50
CA GLN A 246 2.18 -16.17 -1.34
C GLN A 246 1.31 -14.92 -1.45
N TRP A 247 1.16 -14.40 -2.67
CA TRP A 247 0.24 -13.30 -2.95
C TRP A 247 -1.20 -13.67 -2.59
N ASP A 248 -1.66 -14.85 -3.03
CA ASP A 248 -3.02 -15.33 -2.77
C ASP A 248 -3.26 -15.57 -1.27
N ARG A 249 -2.27 -16.09 -0.54
CA ARG A 249 -2.35 -16.24 0.93
C ARG A 249 -2.46 -14.89 1.63
N ALA A 250 -1.66 -13.89 1.23
CA ALA A 250 -1.73 -12.54 1.79
C ALA A 250 -3.10 -11.90 1.51
N PHE A 251 -3.63 -12.07 0.28
CA PHE A 251 -4.95 -11.59 -0.11
C PHE A 251 -6.05 -12.23 0.75
N MET A 252 -6.08 -13.56 0.85
CA MET A 252 -7.10 -14.29 1.62
C MET A 252 -7.06 -13.98 3.10
N ALA A 253 -5.87 -13.74 3.67
CA ALA A 253 -5.71 -13.39 5.08
C ALA A 253 -6.16 -11.95 5.41
N THR A 254 -6.36 -11.08 4.42
CA THR A 254 -6.66 -9.66 4.61
C THR A 254 -7.96 -9.23 3.93
N ILE A 255 -8.01 -9.18 2.62
CA ILE A 255 -9.17 -8.74 1.84
C ILE A 255 -10.19 -9.86 1.68
N GLY A 256 -9.71 -11.09 1.45
CA GLY A 256 -10.56 -12.27 1.21
C GLY A 256 -11.49 -12.63 2.38
N VAL A 257 -11.18 -12.18 3.59
CA VAL A 257 -12.07 -12.37 4.77
C VAL A 257 -13.44 -11.71 4.61
N THR A 258 -13.59 -10.78 3.68
CA THR A 258 -14.87 -10.14 3.35
C THR A 258 -15.71 -10.91 2.33
N GLY A 259 -15.21 -12.05 1.84
CA GLY A 259 -15.82 -12.78 0.72
C GLY A 259 -15.46 -12.23 -0.67
N THR A 260 -14.62 -11.19 -0.75
CA THR A 260 -14.14 -10.63 -2.02
C THR A 260 -13.22 -11.63 -2.72
N THR A 261 -13.40 -11.79 -4.04
CA THR A 261 -12.54 -12.63 -4.88
C THR A 261 -11.36 -11.83 -5.44
N SER A 262 -10.23 -12.49 -5.68
CA SER A 262 -9.03 -11.84 -6.23
C SER A 262 -9.04 -11.63 -7.75
N ALA A 263 -10.07 -12.09 -8.47
CA ALA A 263 -10.06 -12.18 -9.92
C ALA A 263 -9.77 -10.87 -10.66
N SER A 264 -10.34 -9.74 -10.19
CA SER A 264 -10.13 -8.42 -10.81
C SER A 264 -8.87 -7.70 -10.30
N SER A 265 -8.41 -8.07 -9.12
CA SER A 265 -7.34 -7.36 -8.40
C SER A 265 -5.97 -8.00 -8.55
N ARG A 266 -5.92 -9.28 -8.92
CA ARG A 266 -4.69 -10.07 -9.07
C ARG A 266 -3.96 -9.70 -10.36
N PRO A 267 -2.67 -9.37 -10.31
CA PRO A 267 -1.86 -9.22 -11.51
C PRO A 267 -1.72 -10.55 -12.27
N ALA A 268 -1.60 -10.45 -13.58
CA ALA A 268 -1.28 -11.62 -14.40
C ALA A 268 0.12 -12.14 -14.08
N ASN A 269 0.29 -13.46 -14.10
CA ASN A 269 1.63 -14.06 -14.08
C ASN A 269 2.33 -13.69 -15.39
N ARG A 270 3.45 -12.98 -15.32
CA ARG A 270 4.34 -12.72 -16.46
C ARG A 270 5.48 -13.73 -16.49
#